data_f26ef3cf4839c54ca2cd93563fb519b2
#
_entry.id   f26ef3cf4839c54ca2cd93563fb519b2
#
_cell.length_a   1.000
_cell.length_b   1.000
_cell.length_c   1.000
_cell.angle_alpha   90.00
_cell.angle_beta   90.00
_cell.angle_gamma   90.00
#
_symmetry.space_group_name_H-M   'P 1'
#
loop_
_entity.id
_entity.type
_entity.pdbx_description
1 polymer ?
#
loop_
_entity_poly.entity_id
_entity_poly.type
_entity_poly.pdbx_seq_one_letter_code
_entity_poly.pdbx_strand_id
1 'polypeptide(L)'
;MGRPYISQSDTYQEVADTLDRLPFMVAIQTRKVPATDTRGASIVASCKGIQKCIQMAYAHEHSRHGSHYVAAMALVKRELPNKWENLAVLGSVEHGGGFLFCFGEDGLNT
;
A
#
# COMPACT_ATOMS: atom_id res chain seq x y z
N MET A 1 -9.48 22.03 3.14
CA MET A 1 -8.27 22.52 2.48
C MET A 1 -7.91 21.58 1.34
N GLY A 2 -7.65 22.10 0.16
CA GLY A 2 -7.32 21.29 -1.00
C GLY A 2 -5.93 20.67 -0.93
N ARG A 3 -5.70 19.66 -1.77
CA ARG A 3 -4.38 19.08 -1.92
C ARG A 3 -3.46 20.05 -2.65
N PRO A 4 -2.15 20.03 -2.33
CA PRO A 4 -1.21 20.83 -3.08
C PRO A 4 -1.07 20.31 -4.51
N TYR A 5 -0.91 21.20 -5.46
CA TYR A 5 -0.70 20.85 -6.86
C TYR A 5 0.70 21.26 -7.28
N ILE A 6 1.29 20.48 -8.16
CA ILE A 6 2.56 20.80 -8.78
C ILE A 6 2.28 21.24 -10.20
N SER A 7 2.69 22.43 -10.54
CA SER A 7 2.51 23.03 -11.87
C SER A 7 3.79 22.88 -12.69
N GLN A 8 3.63 22.80 -14.01
CA GLN A 8 4.81 22.77 -14.90
C GLN A 8 5.63 24.06 -14.84
N SER A 9 5.02 25.15 -14.38
CA SER A 9 5.73 26.42 -14.24
C SER A 9 6.47 26.55 -12.93
N ASP A 10 6.31 25.59 -12.00
CA ASP A 10 7.00 25.65 -10.72
C ASP A 10 8.50 25.45 -10.89
N THR A 11 9.28 26.18 -10.12
CA THR A 11 10.72 25.96 -10.07
C THR A 11 11.01 24.64 -9.35
N TYR A 12 12.22 24.12 -9.54
CA TYR A 12 12.64 22.90 -8.86
C TYR A 12 12.51 23.01 -7.34
N GLN A 13 12.88 24.16 -6.78
CA GLN A 13 12.79 24.36 -5.33
C GLN A 13 11.33 24.42 -4.85
N GLU A 14 10.45 25.04 -5.61
CA GLU A 14 9.04 25.10 -5.26
C GLU A 14 8.41 23.69 -5.28
N VAL A 15 8.79 22.87 -6.25
CA VAL A 15 8.32 21.50 -6.32
C VAL A 15 8.81 20.72 -5.11
N ALA A 16 10.08 20.86 -4.74
CA ALA A 16 10.64 20.17 -3.59
C ALA A 16 9.94 20.57 -2.29
N ASP A 17 9.68 21.87 -2.10
CA ASP A 17 8.98 22.36 -0.92
C ASP A 17 7.55 21.83 -0.85
N THR A 18 6.88 21.71 -1.98
CA THR A 18 5.53 21.14 -2.04
C THR A 18 5.55 19.68 -1.63
N LEU A 19 6.50 18.90 -2.14
CA LEU A 19 6.62 17.48 -1.82
C LEU A 19 6.91 17.27 -0.34
N ASP A 20 7.74 18.11 0.27
CA ASP A 20 8.08 18.00 1.69
C ASP A 20 6.88 18.23 2.62
N ARG A 21 5.84 18.91 2.12
CA ARG A 21 4.64 19.17 2.90
C ARG A 21 3.55 18.11 2.75
N LEU A 22 3.77 17.11 1.88
CA LEU A 22 2.81 16.05 1.72
C LEU A 22 2.80 15.13 2.95
N PRO A 23 1.63 14.59 3.31
CA PRO A 23 1.57 13.67 4.43
C PRO A 23 2.33 12.38 4.14
N PHE A 24 2.77 11.73 5.22
CA PHE A 24 3.42 10.43 5.09
C PHE A 24 2.46 9.40 4.50
N MET A 25 2.94 8.64 3.53
CA MET A 25 2.18 7.60 2.88
C MET A 25 3.04 6.38 2.63
N VAL A 26 2.41 5.22 2.66
CA VAL A 26 3.04 3.94 2.35
C VAL A 26 2.25 3.28 1.24
N ALA A 27 2.92 2.84 0.19
CA ALA A 27 2.30 2.12 -0.92
C ALA A 27 2.70 0.66 -0.86
N ILE A 28 1.71 -0.23 -0.76
CA ILE A 28 1.91 -1.67 -0.69
C ILE A 28 1.37 -2.30 -1.96
N GLN A 29 2.23 -2.99 -2.69
CA GLN A 29 1.84 -3.72 -3.89
C GLN A 29 1.59 -5.17 -3.53
N THR A 30 0.49 -5.74 -4.05
CA THR A 30 0.16 -7.15 -3.85
C THR A 30 0.04 -7.84 -5.19
N ARG A 31 0.34 -9.13 -5.21
CA ARG A 31 0.11 -9.97 -6.38
C ARG A 31 -0.21 -11.40 -5.94
N LYS A 32 -1.01 -12.07 -6.74
CA LYS A 32 -1.33 -13.47 -6.50
C LYS A 32 -0.25 -14.37 -7.09
N VAL A 33 0.15 -15.38 -6.33
CA VAL A 33 1.02 -16.45 -6.81
C VAL A 33 0.13 -17.68 -7.01
N PRO A 34 0.00 -18.20 -8.24
CA PRO A 34 -0.87 -19.33 -8.51
C PRO A 34 -0.46 -20.58 -7.75
N ALA A 35 -1.43 -21.45 -7.50
CA ALA A 35 -1.16 -22.74 -6.90
C ALA A 35 -0.27 -23.60 -7.80
N THR A 36 0.56 -24.43 -7.19
CA THR A 36 1.38 -25.43 -7.86
C THR A 36 0.95 -26.82 -7.36
N ASP A 37 1.58 -27.88 -7.88
CA ASP A 37 1.27 -29.24 -7.46
C ASP A 37 1.54 -29.48 -5.98
N THR A 38 2.43 -28.70 -5.38
CA THR A 38 2.87 -28.91 -4.00
C THR A 38 2.49 -27.76 -3.07
N ARG A 39 1.93 -26.68 -3.59
CA ARG A 39 1.61 -25.48 -2.82
C ARG A 39 0.31 -24.85 -3.30
N GLY A 40 -0.53 -24.46 -2.38
CA GLY A 40 -1.73 -23.70 -2.69
C GLY A 40 -1.42 -22.27 -3.15
N ALA A 41 -2.42 -21.59 -3.64
CA ALA A 41 -2.30 -20.19 -4.06
C ALA A 41 -1.91 -19.33 -2.86
N SER A 42 -1.15 -18.28 -3.13
CA SER A 42 -0.72 -17.33 -2.09
C SER A 42 -0.75 -15.91 -2.64
N ILE A 43 -0.59 -14.94 -1.75
CA ILE A 43 -0.47 -13.53 -2.09
C ILE A 43 0.83 -13.01 -1.51
N VAL A 44 1.58 -12.28 -2.33
CA VAL A 44 2.77 -11.56 -1.90
C VAL A 44 2.43 -10.09 -1.79
N ALA A 45 2.67 -9.50 -0.63
CA ALA A 45 2.59 -8.07 -0.42
C ALA A 45 4.00 -7.52 -0.25
N SER A 46 4.30 -6.42 -0.92
CA SER A 46 5.64 -5.83 -0.88
C SER A 46 5.57 -4.32 -0.80
N CYS A 47 6.58 -3.75 -0.17
CA CYS A 47 6.75 -2.31 -0.09
C CYS A 47 8.17 -1.95 -0.51
N LYS A 48 8.32 -1.30 -1.65
CA LYS A 48 9.64 -0.98 -2.18
C LYS A 48 10.38 0.04 -1.32
N GLY A 49 9.63 0.93 -0.68
CA GLY A 49 10.25 1.97 0.15
C GLY A 49 11.04 1.41 1.32
N ILE A 50 10.64 0.26 1.86
CA ILE A 50 11.35 -0.38 2.96
C ILE A 50 11.96 -1.72 2.55
N GLN A 51 11.83 -2.10 1.28
CA GLN A 51 12.37 -3.34 0.71
C GLN A 51 11.97 -4.59 1.50
N LYS A 52 10.71 -4.63 1.92
CA LYS A 52 10.15 -5.75 2.70
C LYS A 52 8.99 -6.36 1.97
N CYS A 53 8.77 -7.64 2.21
CA CYS A 53 7.62 -8.35 1.66
C CYS A 53 7.14 -9.43 2.62
N ILE A 54 5.92 -9.89 2.39
CA ILE A 54 5.33 -11.01 3.11
C ILE A 54 4.58 -11.86 2.08
N GLN A 55 4.57 -13.17 2.29
CA GLN A 55 3.78 -14.09 1.49
C GLN A 55 2.83 -14.84 2.40
N MET A 56 1.55 -14.83 2.04
CA MET A 56 0.49 -15.45 2.83
C MET A 56 -0.36 -16.38 1.96
N ALA A 57 -0.92 -17.43 2.57
CA ALA A 57 -1.89 -18.25 1.88
C ALA A 57 -3.07 -17.38 1.41
N TYR A 58 -3.63 -17.74 0.25
CA TYR A 58 -4.78 -17.02 -0.27
C TYR A 58 -6.00 -17.25 0.62
N ALA A 59 -6.62 -16.16 1.06
CA ALA A 59 -7.79 -16.23 1.95
C ALA A 59 -9.06 -16.34 1.10
N HIS A 60 -9.46 -17.57 0.83
CA HIS A 60 -10.60 -17.86 -0.06
C HIS A 60 -11.95 -17.39 0.50
N GLU A 61 -12.04 -17.16 1.82
CA GLU A 61 -13.25 -16.66 2.46
C GLU A 61 -13.51 -15.17 2.19
N HIS A 62 -12.52 -14.48 1.64
CA HIS A 62 -12.66 -13.06 1.29
C HIS A 62 -12.81 -12.89 -0.21
N SER A 63 -13.30 -11.74 -0.64
CA SER A 63 -13.26 -11.36 -2.04
C SER A 63 -11.81 -11.24 -2.52
N ARG A 64 -11.61 -11.19 -3.83
CA ARG A 64 -10.27 -11.00 -4.39
C ARG A 64 -9.61 -9.75 -3.83
N HIS A 65 -10.32 -8.62 -3.82
CA HIS A 65 -9.80 -7.37 -3.27
C HIS A 65 -9.51 -7.49 -1.77
N GLY A 66 -10.44 -8.10 -1.03
CA GLY A 66 -10.26 -8.28 0.41
C GLY A 66 -9.09 -9.17 0.76
N SER A 67 -8.85 -10.23 -0.01
CA SER A 67 -7.71 -11.13 0.22
C SER A 67 -6.38 -10.40 0.05
N HIS A 68 -6.28 -9.56 -0.97
CA HIS A 68 -5.08 -8.75 -1.19
C HIS A 68 -4.92 -7.70 -0.08
N TYR A 69 -6.02 -7.10 0.36
CA TYR A 69 -5.99 -6.12 1.45
C TYR A 69 -5.48 -6.74 2.75
N VAL A 70 -5.90 -7.96 3.08
CA VAL A 70 -5.43 -8.67 4.28
C VAL A 70 -3.91 -8.83 4.25
N ALA A 71 -3.36 -9.21 3.09
CA ALA A 71 -1.90 -9.35 2.94
C ALA A 71 -1.19 -8.00 3.11
N ALA A 72 -1.74 -6.94 2.53
CA ALA A 72 -1.16 -5.60 2.68
C ALA A 72 -1.17 -5.15 4.14
N MET A 73 -2.28 -5.36 4.84
CA MET A 73 -2.38 -5.03 6.26
C MET A 73 -1.39 -5.81 7.11
N ALA A 74 -1.20 -7.10 6.81
CA ALA A 74 -0.25 -7.93 7.54
C ALA A 74 1.18 -7.39 7.42
N LEU A 75 1.55 -6.91 6.22
CA LEU A 75 2.86 -6.31 6.01
C LEU A 75 3.01 -5.02 6.81
N VAL A 76 2.01 -4.16 6.78
CA VAL A 76 2.03 -2.89 7.53
C VAL A 76 2.19 -3.15 9.03
N LYS A 77 1.40 -4.07 9.57
CA LYS A 77 1.47 -4.42 11.00
C LYS A 77 2.84 -4.94 11.39
N ARG A 78 3.44 -5.78 10.54
CA ARG A 78 4.73 -6.39 10.85
C ARG A 78 5.87 -5.39 10.78
N GLU A 79 5.90 -4.55 9.75
CA GLU A 79 7.04 -3.68 9.48
C GLU A 79 6.89 -2.28 10.08
N LEU A 80 5.68 -1.86 10.40
CA LEU A 80 5.42 -0.55 10.97
C LEU A 80 4.57 -0.66 12.25
N PRO A 81 5.03 -1.46 13.25
CA PRO A 81 4.20 -1.78 14.42
C PRO A 81 3.83 -0.56 15.26
N ASN A 82 4.63 0.50 15.21
CA ASN A 82 4.37 1.71 16.00
C ASN A 82 3.53 2.74 15.23
N LYS A 83 3.24 2.48 13.95
CA LYS A 83 2.54 3.43 13.10
C LYS A 83 1.24 2.89 12.52
N TRP A 84 1.09 1.57 12.43
CA TRP A 84 -0.04 1.00 11.71
C TRP A 84 -1.40 1.41 12.29
N GLU A 85 -1.47 1.65 13.59
CA GLU A 85 -2.71 2.08 14.25
C GLU A 85 -3.17 3.46 13.77
N ASN A 86 -2.24 4.27 13.33
CA ASN A 86 -2.52 5.61 12.83
C ASN A 86 -2.59 5.67 11.31
N LEU A 87 -2.39 4.53 10.66
CA LEU A 87 -2.48 4.46 9.21
C LEU A 87 -3.85 3.95 8.80
N ALA A 88 -4.43 4.58 7.82
CA ALA A 88 -5.70 4.15 7.23
C ALA A 88 -5.51 3.98 5.74
N VAL A 89 -6.29 3.08 5.15
CA VAL A 89 -6.26 2.92 3.70
C VAL A 89 -6.86 4.18 3.07
N LEU A 90 -6.10 4.80 2.17
CA LEU A 90 -6.53 5.99 1.44
C LEU A 90 -7.18 5.61 0.12
N GLY A 91 -6.79 4.49 -0.45
CA GLY A 91 -7.32 4.03 -1.71
C GLY A 91 -6.52 2.84 -2.23
N SER A 92 -7.03 2.27 -3.32
CA SER A 92 -6.36 1.18 -4.00
C SER A 92 -6.66 1.23 -5.48
N VAL A 93 -5.79 0.57 -6.26
CA VAL A 93 -5.97 0.45 -7.70
C VAL A 93 -5.43 -0.90 -8.14
N GLU A 94 -6.08 -1.51 -9.15
CA GLU A 94 -5.54 -2.74 -9.72
C GLU A 94 -4.21 -2.46 -10.41
N HIS A 95 -3.26 -3.34 -10.19
CA HIS A 95 -1.92 -3.16 -10.73
C HIS A 95 -1.18 -4.50 -10.79
N GLY A 96 -0.65 -4.83 -11.96
CA GLY A 96 0.28 -5.94 -12.12
C GLY A 96 -0.21 -7.30 -11.64
N GLY A 97 -1.46 -7.65 -11.88
CA GLY A 97 -2.03 -8.92 -11.43
C GLY A 97 -2.46 -8.93 -9.98
N GLY A 98 -2.49 -7.78 -9.34
CA GLY A 98 -2.94 -7.60 -7.97
C GLY A 98 -3.43 -6.19 -7.75
N PHE A 99 -3.03 -5.60 -6.63
CA PHE A 99 -3.47 -4.26 -6.25
C PHE A 99 -2.30 -3.46 -5.70
N LEU A 100 -2.47 -2.15 -5.77
CA LEU A 100 -1.62 -1.19 -5.06
C LEU A 100 -2.49 -0.50 -4.03
N PHE A 101 -2.15 -0.66 -2.76
CA PHE A 101 -2.86 -0.02 -1.65
C PHE A 101 -2.02 1.13 -1.11
N CYS A 102 -2.67 2.27 -0.90
CA CYS A 102 -2.02 3.43 -0.30
C CYS A 102 -2.55 3.60 1.12
N PHE A 103 -1.65 3.69 2.09
CA PHE A 103 -1.96 3.92 3.49
C PHE A 103 -1.36 5.25 3.91
N GLY A 104 -2.06 6.00 4.73
CA GLY A 104 -1.57 7.28 5.21
C GLY A 104 -2.17 7.62 6.56
N GLU A 105 -1.55 8.59 7.25
CA GLU A 105 -1.95 8.97 8.59
C GLU A 105 -3.28 9.72 8.61
N ASP A 106 -3.59 10.44 7.55
CA ASP A 106 -4.78 11.27 7.45
C ASP A 106 -5.88 10.63 6.61
N GLY A 107 -6.00 9.30 6.71
CA GLY A 107 -7.01 8.58 5.96
C GLY A 107 -8.41 8.77 6.49
N LEU A 108 -9.28 7.79 6.24
CA LEU A 108 -10.70 7.86 6.56
C LEU A 108 -11.02 7.91 8.06
N ASN A 109 -10.01 7.83 8.90
CA ASN A 109 -10.18 7.86 10.36
C ASN A 109 -10.36 9.27 10.93
N THR A 110 -10.25 10.27 10.12
CA THR A 110 -10.41 11.64 10.57
C THR A 110 -11.87 12.00 10.77
#